data_e6a18fb5cfba5e3bc7c51e1768461ac2
#
_entry.id   e6a18fb5cfba5e3bc7c51e1768461ac2
#
_cell.length_a   1.000
_cell.length_b   1.000
_cell.length_c   1.000
_cell.angle_alpha   90.00
_cell.angle_beta   90.00
_cell.angle_gamma   90.00
#
_symmetry.space_group_name_H-M   'P 1'
#
loop_
_entity.id
_entity.type
_entity.pdbx_description
1 polymer ?
#
loop_
_entity_poly.entity_id
_entity_poly.type
_entity_poly.pdbx_seq_one_letter_code
_entity_poly.pdbx_strand_id
1 'polypeptide(L)'
;MKTFKDLLPLLALLAGVLGFASCSDDNEDTVDEYADWQVKNESYWKDLYAATKSRIAQGDTTWKVIPYWAIDGLEPTHGTVQYGEMQHIIVHVLENGTGTDRAAFTDSVKVHYEGHLIPSPTYTAGYRFDASYSGTFSPVTSNPTILKISNLTDGFATAVMKMRAGDHWMVYIPFTLGYGKTKQTGSSIPAYSNLIFDLRMVGVCR
;
A
#
# COMPACT_ATOMS: atom_id res chain seq x y z
N MET A 1 45.94 -57.00 48.35
CA MET A 1 45.51 -55.65 48.71
C MET A 1 45.91 -54.76 47.56
N LYS A 2 44.98 -54.43 46.61
CA LYS A 2 45.21 -53.42 45.56
C LYS A 2 44.79 -52.06 46.13
N THR A 3 45.68 -51.15 46.10
CA THR A 3 45.59 -49.88 46.77
C THR A 3 44.62 -48.96 46.01
N PHE A 4 43.91 -48.16 46.78
CA PHE A 4 42.86 -47.21 46.39
C PHE A 4 43.28 -46.14 45.35
N LYS A 5 44.51 -46.17 44.86
CA LYS A 5 45.05 -45.26 43.88
C LYS A 5 44.76 -45.60 42.42
N ASP A 6 44.34 -46.82 42.14
CA ASP A 6 44.11 -47.26 40.76
C ASP A 6 42.69 -47.05 40.27
N LEU A 7 41.83 -46.46 41.12
CA LEU A 7 40.42 -46.20 40.79
C LEU A 7 40.14 -44.72 40.35
N LEU A 8 41.14 -43.84 40.47
CA LEU A 8 40.96 -42.42 40.18
C LEU A 8 40.92 -42.07 38.69
N PRO A 9 41.59 -42.76 37.76
CA PRO A 9 41.53 -42.38 36.36
C PRO A 9 40.27 -42.85 35.64
N LEU A 10 39.46 -43.76 36.22
CA LEU A 10 38.25 -44.29 35.57
C LEU A 10 37.01 -43.41 35.85
N LEU A 11 37.06 -42.55 36.90
CA LEU A 11 35.95 -41.66 37.24
C LEU A 11 36.03 -40.30 36.54
N ALA A 12 37.18 -39.94 35.96
CA ALA A 12 37.37 -38.70 35.24
C ALA A 12 36.94 -38.78 33.76
N LEU A 13 36.65 -39.98 33.23
CA LEU A 13 36.25 -40.17 31.83
C LEU A 13 34.72 -40.24 31.62
N LEU A 14 33.92 -40.20 32.69
CA LEU A 14 32.46 -40.31 32.62
C LEU A 14 31.73 -38.98 32.84
N ALA A 15 32.47 -37.90 33.07
CA ALA A 15 31.88 -36.56 33.30
C ALA A 15 31.93 -35.62 32.06
N GLY A 16 32.35 -36.16 30.91
CA GLY A 16 32.57 -35.34 29.68
C GLY A 16 31.53 -35.46 28.58
N VAL A 17 30.37 -36.11 28.77
CA VAL A 17 29.38 -36.35 27.69
C VAL A 17 27.95 -35.95 28.11
N LEU A 18 27.80 -34.86 28.88
CA LEU A 18 26.47 -34.30 29.12
C LEU A 18 26.54 -32.77 28.95
N GLY A 19 26.56 -32.31 27.73
CA GLY A 19 26.56 -30.89 27.53
C GLY A 19 26.56 -30.40 26.09
N PHE A 20 25.86 -31.06 25.16
CA PHE A 20 25.53 -30.45 23.86
C PHE A 20 24.21 -31.03 23.35
N ALA A 21 23.14 -30.59 23.93
CA ALA A 21 21.80 -30.70 23.30
C ALA A 21 20.97 -29.57 23.85
N SER A 22 21.25 -28.36 23.37
CA SER A 22 20.28 -27.25 23.40
C SER A 22 20.60 -26.36 22.23
N CYS A 23 20.32 -26.82 21.02
CA CYS A 23 19.83 -25.97 19.97
C CYS A 23 18.37 -26.35 19.90
N SER A 24 17.54 -25.64 20.65
CA SER A 24 16.17 -25.40 20.25
C SER A 24 16.29 -24.46 19.06
N ASP A 25 16.28 -25.01 17.86
CA ASP A 25 15.80 -24.30 16.71
C ASP A 25 14.33 -23.97 17.00
N ASP A 26 14.09 -22.89 17.71
CA ASP A 26 12.84 -22.16 17.64
C ASP A 26 12.80 -21.54 16.24
N ASN A 27 12.61 -22.37 15.22
CA ASN A 27 12.05 -21.96 13.97
C ASN A 27 10.59 -21.59 14.29
N GLU A 28 10.36 -20.43 14.89
CA GLU A 28 9.15 -19.68 14.60
C GLU A 28 9.17 -19.50 13.08
N ASP A 29 8.23 -20.13 12.38
CA ASP A 29 7.96 -19.88 10.97
C ASP A 29 7.59 -18.39 10.86
N THR A 30 8.62 -17.54 10.82
CA THR A 30 8.42 -16.09 10.62
C THR A 30 7.93 -15.90 9.20
N VAL A 31 6.64 -15.62 9.07
CA VAL A 31 6.02 -15.34 7.78
C VAL A 31 6.73 -14.13 7.17
N ASP A 32 7.40 -14.32 6.02
CA ASP A 32 7.91 -13.19 5.26
C ASP A 32 6.73 -12.51 4.56
N GLU A 33 6.22 -11.47 5.20
CA GLU A 33 5.04 -10.73 4.80
C GLU A 33 5.18 -10.13 3.39
N TYR A 34 6.38 -9.80 2.99
CA TYR A 34 6.67 -9.09 1.74
C TYR A 34 7.56 -9.88 0.78
N ALA A 35 7.60 -11.21 0.91
CA ALA A 35 8.30 -12.06 -0.06
C ALA A 35 7.80 -11.80 -1.49
N ASP A 36 8.72 -11.65 -2.45
CA ASP A 36 8.43 -11.36 -3.87
C ASP A 36 7.54 -10.13 -4.09
N TRP A 37 7.63 -9.15 -3.18
CA TRP A 37 6.71 -8.02 -3.11
C TRP A 37 6.60 -7.22 -4.42
N GLN A 38 7.72 -6.97 -5.11
CA GLN A 38 7.70 -6.29 -6.41
C GLN A 38 6.87 -7.08 -7.42
N VAL A 39 7.13 -8.37 -7.58
CA VAL A 39 6.44 -9.22 -8.56
C VAL A 39 4.94 -9.28 -8.25
N LYS A 40 4.59 -9.42 -6.97
CA LYS A 40 3.18 -9.41 -6.53
C LYS A 40 2.48 -8.10 -6.85
N ASN A 41 3.13 -6.95 -6.61
CA ASN A 41 2.55 -5.63 -6.90
C ASN A 41 2.41 -5.38 -8.41
N GLU A 42 3.41 -5.77 -9.21
CA GLU A 42 3.34 -5.65 -10.66
C GLU A 42 2.23 -6.53 -11.25
N SER A 43 2.11 -7.79 -10.78
CA SER A 43 1.03 -8.68 -11.21
C SER A 43 -0.34 -8.15 -10.79
N TYR A 44 -0.49 -7.76 -9.51
CA TYR A 44 -1.73 -7.18 -9.00
C TYR A 44 -2.19 -5.99 -9.85
N TRP A 45 -1.25 -5.08 -10.18
CA TRP A 45 -1.59 -3.90 -11.00
C TRP A 45 -2.05 -4.28 -12.40
N LYS A 46 -1.30 -5.15 -13.07
CA LYS A 46 -1.63 -5.63 -14.42
C LYS A 46 -3.03 -6.28 -14.47
N ASP A 47 -3.32 -7.15 -13.51
CA ASP A 47 -4.59 -7.86 -13.45
C ASP A 47 -5.75 -6.90 -13.15
N LEU A 48 -5.57 -5.97 -12.21
CA LEU A 48 -6.56 -4.96 -11.89
C LEU A 48 -6.82 -4.03 -13.07
N TYR A 49 -5.77 -3.59 -13.78
CA TYR A 49 -5.91 -2.72 -14.94
C TYR A 49 -6.68 -3.41 -16.07
N ALA A 50 -6.32 -4.65 -16.39
CA ALA A 50 -7.02 -5.45 -17.41
C ALA A 50 -8.49 -5.69 -17.05
N ALA A 51 -8.75 -6.08 -15.79
CA ALA A 51 -10.12 -6.28 -15.30
C ALA A 51 -10.95 -4.99 -15.35
N THR A 52 -10.34 -3.85 -14.97
CA THR A 52 -11.01 -2.54 -15.03
C THR A 52 -11.35 -2.14 -16.46
N LYS A 53 -10.42 -2.30 -17.40
CA LYS A 53 -10.67 -2.02 -18.82
C LYS A 53 -11.81 -2.89 -19.37
N SER A 54 -11.87 -4.16 -18.97
CA SER A 54 -12.97 -5.07 -19.36
C SER A 54 -14.31 -4.60 -18.82
N ARG A 55 -14.40 -4.19 -17.54
CA ARG A 55 -15.61 -3.65 -16.92
C ARG A 55 -16.12 -2.39 -17.65
N ILE A 56 -15.21 -1.46 -17.93
CA ILE A 56 -15.54 -0.22 -18.67
C ILE A 56 -16.07 -0.56 -20.06
N ALA A 57 -15.44 -1.51 -20.77
CA ALA A 57 -15.90 -1.96 -22.09
C ALA A 57 -17.30 -2.63 -22.06
N GLN A 58 -17.68 -3.21 -20.92
CA GLN A 58 -19.02 -3.78 -20.68
C GLN A 58 -20.05 -2.72 -20.23
N GLY A 59 -19.68 -1.44 -20.16
CA GLY A 59 -20.57 -0.34 -19.81
C GLY A 59 -20.64 -0.02 -18.31
N ASP A 60 -19.74 -0.57 -17.48
CA ASP A 60 -19.65 -0.19 -16.07
C ASP A 60 -19.06 1.22 -15.94
N THR A 61 -19.89 2.17 -15.50
CA THR A 61 -19.51 3.57 -15.35
C THR A 61 -18.92 3.90 -13.97
N THR A 62 -18.94 2.93 -13.05
CA THR A 62 -18.41 3.12 -11.69
C THR A 62 -16.90 2.96 -11.64
N TRP A 63 -16.31 2.24 -12.58
CA TRP A 63 -14.88 2.08 -12.72
C TRP A 63 -14.28 3.03 -13.74
N LYS A 64 -13.10 3.58 -13.41
CA LYS A 64 -12.39 4.52 -14.27
C LYS A 64 -10.89 4.22 -14.26
N VAL A 65 -10.25 4.44 -15.41
CA VAL A 65 -8.79 4.53 -15.54
C VAL A 65 -8.49 5.98 -15.86
N ILE A 66 -7.72 6.65 -15.02
CA ILE A 66 -7.47 8.08 -15.08
C ILE A 66 -5.96 8.30 -15.24
N PRO A 67 -5.50 8.98 -16.31
CA PRO A 67 -4.10 9.36 -16.45
C PRO A 67 -3.68 10.28 -15.31
N TYR A 68 -2.44 10.15 -14.83
CA TYR A 68 -1.99 11.04 -13.77
C TYR A 68 -1.94 12.49 -14.26
N TRP A 69 -2.09 13.43 -13.34
CA TRP A 69 -2.39 14.83 -13.60
C TRP A 69 -1.45 15.50 -14.62
N ALA A 70 -0.16 15.13 -14.68
CA ALA A 70 0.80 15.76 -15.58
C ALA A 70 0.69 15.32 -17.05
N ILE A 71 0.01 14.19 -17.30
CA ILE A 71 -0.24 13.68 -18.66
C ILE A 71 -1.73 13.74 -19.04
N ASP A 72 -2.58 14.24 -18.15
CA ASP A 72 -4.01 14.34 -18.39
C ASP A 72 -4.29 15.33 -19.53
N GLY A 73 -5.04 14.87 -20.53
CA GLY A 73 -5.32 15.64 -21.75
C GLY A 73 -4.20 15.62 -22.79
N LEU A 74 -3.08 14.91 -22.53
CA LEU A 74 -2.10 14.65 -23.56
C LEU A 74 -2.51 13.43 -24.40
N GLU A 75 -2.05 13.38 -25.64
CA GLU A 75 -2.23 12.20 -26.49
C GLU A 75 -1.53 10.99 -25.83
N PRO A 76 -2.07 9.76 -25.98
CA PRO A 76 -1.48 8.54 -25.42
C PRO A 76 -0.03 8.31 -25.81
N THR A 77 0.39 8.97 -26.89
CA THR A 77 1.76 8.96 -27.38
C THR A 77 2.19 10.41 -27.61
N HIS A 78 3.25 10.83 -26.90
CA HIS A 78 3.85 12.15 -27.12
C HIS A 78 5.27 11.93 -27.67
N GLY A 79 5.45 12.14 -28.95
CA GLY A 79 6.69 11.79 -29.64
C GLY A 79 6.96 10.28 -29.62
N THR A 80 8.05 9.86 -28.98
CA THR A 80 8.42 8.44 -28.78
C THR A 80 7.94 7.86 -27.45
N VAL A 81 7.28 8.65 -26.59
CA VAL A 81 6.86 8.23 -25.26
C VAL A 81 5.42 7.69 -25.34
N GLN A 82 5.26 6.41 -24.96
CA GLN A 82 3.94 5.83 -24.70
C GLN A 82 3.62 5.89 -23.21
N TYR A 83 2.44 6.35 -22.89
CA TYR A 83 1.93 6.33 -21.52
C TYR A 83 1.35 4.95 -21.19
N GLY A 84 2.10 4.17 -20.42
CA GLY A 84 1.70 2.81 -20.02
C GLY A 84 0.71 2.79 -18.87
N GLU A 85 0.27 1.58 -18.52
CA GLU A 85 -0.71 1.34 -17.43
C GLU A 85 -0.26 1.90 -16.08
N MET A 86 1.06 1.88 -15.79
CA MET A 86 1.66 2.39 -14.55
C MET A 86 1.67 3.93 -14.44
N GLN A 87 1.16 4.64 -15.45
CA GLN A 87 1.00 6.10 -15.46
C GLN A 87 -0.46 6.53 -15.30
N HIS A 88 -1.31 5.60 -14.86
CA HIS A 88 -2.70 5.84 -14.58
C HIS A 88 -3.01 5.45 -13.14
N ILE A 89 -4.02 6.07 -12.54
CA ILE A 89 -4.70 5.55 -11.36
C ILE A 89 -5.96 4.81 -11.78
N ILE A 90 -6.39 3.86 -10.96
CA ILE A 90 -7.68 3.19 -11.12
C ILE A 90 -8.60 3.66 -10.01
N VAL A 91 -9.85 3.91 -10.35
CA VAL A 91 -10.86 4.39 -9.42
C VAL A 91 -12.11 3.54 -9.52
N HIS A 92 -12.62 3.12 -8.37
CA HIS A 92 -13.98 2.61 -8.22
C HIS A 92 -14.80 3.67 -7.46
N VAL A 93 -15.74 4.28 -8.14
CA VAL A 93 -16.64 5.28 -7.57
C VAL A 93 -17.71 4.57 -6.74
N LEU A 94 -17.69 4.80 -5.43
CA LEU A 94 -18.67 4.25 -4.49
C LEU A 94 -19.86 5.19 -4.31
N GLU A 95 -19.59 6.51 -4.25
CA GLU A 95 -20.61 7.54 -4.17
C GLU A 95 -20.20 8.75 -5.03
N ASN A 96 -21.18 9.33 -5.71
CA ASN A 96 -20.99 10.56 -6.45
C ASN A 96 -21.44 11.75 -5.59
N GLY A 97 -20.53 12.67 -5.34
CA GLY A 97 -20.82 13.93 -4.65
C GLY A 97 -21.60 14.91 -5.52
N THR A 98 -22.18 15.89 -4.88
CA THR A 98 -22.94 16.97 -5.52
C THR A 98 -22.17 18.28 -5.62
N GLY A 99 -20.94 18.32 -5.09
CA GLY A 99 -20.08 19.51 -5.19
C GLY A 99 -19.76 19.87 -6.63
N THR A 100 -19.56 21.16 -6.87
CA THR A 100 -19.24 21.69 -8.21
C THR A 100 -17.76 22.00 -8.38
N ASP A 101 -17.09 22.32 -7.27
CA ASP A 101 -15.70 22.75 -7.27
C ASP A 101 -14.74 21.58 -7.48
N ARG A 102 -13.69 21.86 -8.25
CA ARG A 102 -12.53 20.98 -8.39
C ARG A 102 -11.29 21.71 -7.88
N ALA A 103 -10.40 20.96 -7.26
CA ALA A 103 -9.15 21.51 -6.75
C ALA A 103 -8.12 21.64 -7.88
N ALA A 104 -7.36 22.74 -7.85
CA ALA A 104 -6.14 22.91 -8.63
C ALA A 104 -4.94 22.33 -7.86
N PHE A 105 -3.84 22.05 -8.53
CA PHE A 105 -2.62 21.51 -7.93
C PHE A 105 -2.06 22.37 -6.78
N THR A 106 -2.32 23.68 -6.82
CA THR A 106 -1.87 24.64 -5.79
C THR A 106 -2.81 24.74 -4.58
N ASP A 107 -3.98 24.15 -4.66
CA ASP A 107 -4.97 24.21 -3.59
C ASP A 107 -4.68 23.21 -2.47
N SER A 108 -5.45 23.31 -1.40
CA SER A 108 -5.56 22.30 -0.36
C SER A 108 -6.95 21.66 -0.41
N VAL A 109 -7.04 20.42 0.04
CA VAL A 109 -8.31 19.67 0.12
C VAL A 109 -8.56 19.20 1.53
N LYS A 110 -9.83 19.11 1.90
CA LYS A 110 -10.31 18.51 3.12
C LYS A 110 -10.87 17.14 2.80
N VAL A 111 -10.29 16.09 3.38
CA VAL A 111 -10.60 14.69 3.07
C VAL A 111 -10.65 13.82 4.31
N HIS A 112 -11.40 12.72 4.22
CA HIS A 112 -11.15 11.52 5.03
C HIS A 112 -10.53 10.46 4.14
N TYR A 113 -9.57 9.72 4.68
CA TYR A 113 -8.95 8.62 3.96
C TYR A 113 -8.46 7.52 4.90
N GLU A 114 -8.33 6.34 4.32
CA GLU A 114 -7.64 5.20 4.89
C GLU A 114 -6.81 4.55 3.78
N GLY A 115 -5.52 4.32 4.03
CA GLY A 115 -4.58 3.77 3.07
C GLY A 115 -4.12 2.37 3.43
N HIS A 116 -4.20 1.45 2.48
CA HIS A 116 -3.78 0.07 2.60
C HIS A 116 -2.79 -0.34 1.52
N LEU A 117 -1.92 -1.28 1.85
CA LEU A 117 -1.16 -2.04 0.86
C LEU A 117 -2.05 -3.10 0.19
N ILE A 118 -1.55 -3.77 -0.83
CA ILE A 118 -2.23 -4.94 -1.37
C ILE A 118 -2.27 -6.07 -0.31
N PRO A 119 -3.22 -7.02 -0.41
CA PRO A 119 -3.28 -8.17 0.48
C PRO A 119 -1.96 -8.92 0.59
N SER A 120 -1.66 -9.42 1.78
CA SER A 120 -0.46 -10.19 2.11
C SER A 120 -0.82 -11.32 3.09
N PRO A 121 0.07 -12.29 3.38
CA PRO A 121 -0.28 -13.47 4.15
C PRO A 121 -0.99 -13.19 5.48
N THR A 122 -0.48 -12.27 6.28
CA THR A 122 -1.09 -11.91 7.58
C THR A 122 -2.19 -10.85 7.41
N TYR A 123 -2.01 -9.92 6.48
CA TYR A 123 -2.94 -8.82 6.25
C TYR A 123 -3.79 -9.08 5.00
N THR A 124 -4.80 -9.93 5.13
CA THR A 124 -5.68 -10.34 4.02
C THR A 124 -6.50 -9.22 3.41
N ALA A 125 -6.74 -8.14 4.17
CA ALA A 125 -7.36 -6.90 3.69
C ALA A 125 -6.32 -5.83 3.26
N GLY A 126 -5.02 -6.15 3.32
CA GLY A 126 -3.91 -5.23 3.15
C GLY A 126 -3.51 -4.54 4.47
N TYR A 127 -2.21 -4.35 4.67
CA TYR A 127 -1.70 -3.62 5.84
C TYR A 127 -2.15 -2.15 5.79
N ARG A 128 -2.86 -1.70 6.81
CA ARG A 128 -3.27 -0.30 6.98
C ARG A 128 -2.06 0.53 7.40
N PHE A 129 -1.55 1.36 6.49
CA PHE A 129 -0.34 2.14 6.76
C PHE A 129 -0.63 3.56 7.24
N ASP A 130 -1.80 4.13 6.90
CA ASP A 130 -2.16 5.50 7.29
C ASP A 130 -3.68 5.71 7.23
N ALA A 131 -4.18 6.67 8.01
CA ALA A 131 -5.56 7.12 7.94
C ALA A 131 -5.74 8.50 8.60
N SER A 132 -6.77 9.23 8.17
CA SER A 132 -7.18 10.51 8.77
C SER A 132 -7.97 10.36 10.08
N TYR A 133 -8.27 9.13 10.50
CA TYR A 133 -9.07 8.84 11.70
C TYR A 133 -8.57 7.57 12.42
N SER A 134 -8.90 7.44 13.70
CA SER A 134 -8.64 6.24 14.49
C SER A 134 -9.89 5.36 14.58
N GLY A 135 -9.72 4.04 14.62
CA GLY A 135 -10.82 3.08 14.70
C GLY A 135 -11.67 3.04 13.44
N THR A 136 -12.99 2.94 13.60
CA THR A 136 -13.96 2.90 12.50
C THR A 136 -14.34 4.31 12.06
N PHE A 137 -14.39 4.55 10.75
CA PHE A 137 -14.87 5.82 10.21
C PHE A 137 -16.30 6.14 10.65
N SER A 138 -16.52 7.38 11.05
CA SER A 138 -17.84 7.92 11.35
C SER A 138 -17.95 9.33 10.75
N PRO A 139 -18.93 9.61 9.90
CA PRO A 139 -19.09 10.93 9.30
C PRO A 139 -19.42 12.03 10.34
N VAL A 140 -19.84 11.62 11.54
CA VAL A 140 -20.24 12.55 12.62
C VAL A 140 -19.05 12.89 13.53
N THR A 141 -18.20 11.91 13.84
CA THR A 141 -17.15 12.06 14.85
C THR A 141 -15.73 12.08 14.29
N SER A 142 -15.51 11.57 13.09
CA SER A 142 -14.19 11.65 12.44
C SER A 142 -13.94 13.06 11.92
N ASN A 143 -12.82 13.66 12.29
CA ASN A 143 -12.42 14.95 11.77
C ASN A 143 -11.66 14.77 10.44
N PRO A 144 -12.03 15.51 9.37
CA PRO A 144 -11.28 15.47 8.13
C PRO A 144 -9.91 16.13 8.29
N THR A 145 -8.94 15.65 7.55
CA THR A 145 -7.61 16.27 7.46
C THR A 145 -7.54 17.24 6.27
N ILE A 146 -6.71 18.27 6.40
CA ILE A 146 -6.42 19.22 5.31
C ILE A 146 -5.06 18.85 4.73
N LEU A 147 -5.04 18.59 3.43
CA LEU A 147 -3.86 18.21 2.69
C LEU A 147 -3.58 19.20 1.58
N LYS A 148 -2.33 19.71 1.49
CA LYS A 148 -1.89 20.51 0.34
C LYS A 148 -1.56 19.58 -0.82
N ILE A 149 -2.21 19.75 -1.96
CA ILE A 149 -2.12 18.81 -3.09
C ILE A 149 -0.69 18.69 -3.60
N SER A 150 0.05 19.79 -3.70
CA SER A 150 1.45 19.77 -4.15
C SER A 150 2.42 18.98 -3.26
N ASN A 151 2.00 18.54 -2.08
CA ASN A 151 2.81 17.72 -1.17
C ASN A 151 2.43 16.23 -1.22
N LEU A 152 1.46 15.86 -2.05
CA LEU A 152 0.96 14.48 -2.17
C LEU A 152 1.73 13.72 -3.24
N THR A 153 1.64 12.40 -3.18
CA THR A 153 2.11 11.55 -4.29
C THR A 153 1.29 11.84 -5.55
N ASP A 154 1.89 11.65 -6.73
CA ASP A 154 1.23 11.98 -8.01
C ASP A 154 -0.13 11.29 -8.17
N GLY A 155 -0.24 10.04 -7.75
CA GLY A 155 -1.50 9.30 -7.82
C GLY A 155 -2.58 9.85 -6.90
N PHE A 156 -2.23 10.21 -5.65
CA PHE A 156 -3.19 10.79 -4.71
C PHE A 156 -3.61 12.20 -5.15
N ALA A 157 -2.66 13.03 -5.59
CA ALA A 157 -2.92 14.34 -6.16
C ALA A 157 -3.89 14.24 -7.36
N THR A 158 -3.64 13.27 -8.27
CA THR A 158 -4.53 13.01 -9.40
C THR A 158 -5.97 12.72 -8.95
N ALA A 159 -6.14 11.85 -7.95
CA ALA A 159 -7.47 11.50 -7.45
C ALA A 159 -8.21 12.73 -6.90
N VAL A 160 -7.60 13.48 -5.96
CA VAL A 160 -8.28 14.60 -5.31
C VAL A 160 -8.57 15.76 -6.27
N MET A 161 -7.77 15.98 -7.30
CA MET A 161 -8.03 16.98 -8.35
C MET A 161 -9.21 16.60 -9.25
N LYS A 162 -9.55 15.31 -9.33
CA LYS A 162 -10.70 14.81 -10.11
C LYS A 162 -11.98 14.67 -9.28
N MET A 163 -11.86 14.63 -7.96
CA MET A 163 -12.98 14.50 -7.03
C MET A 163 -13.70 15.85 -6.81
N ARG A 164 -14.95 15.72 -6.36
CA ARG A 164 -15.81 16.84 -5.91
C ARG A 164 -16.24 16.59 -4.47
N ALA A 165 -16.66 17.62 -3.78
CA ALA A 165 -17.21 17.46 -2.43
C ALA A 165 -18.37 16.46 -2.42
N GLY A 166 -18.31 15.51 -1.50
CA GLY A 166 -19.25 14.38 -1.35
C GLY A 166 -18.87 13.12 -2.13
N ASP A 167 -17.85 13.15 -2.99
CA ASP A 167 -17.37 11.93 -3.65
C ASP A 167 -16.75 10.98 -2.62
N HIS A 168 -17.04 9.68 -2.79
CA HIS A 168 -16.40 8.58 -2.08
C HIS A 168 -15.88 7.56 -3.10
N TRP A 169 -14.57 7.37 -3.13
CA TRP A 169 -13.88 6.53 -4.09
C TRP A 169 -12.93 5.53 -3.42
N MET A 170 -12.87 4.32 -3.96
CA MET A 170 -11.68 3.48 -3.81
C MET A 170 -10.69 3.87 -4.88
N VAL A 171 -9.49 4.27 -4.49
CA VAL A 171 -8.43 4.73 -5.38
C VAL A 171 -7.26 3.78 -5.31
N TYR A 172 -6.88 3.22 -6.44
CA TYR A 172 -5.73 2.33 -6.58
C TYR A 172 -4.62 3.10 -7.30
N ILE A 173 -3.46 3.15 -6.70
CA ILE A 173 -2.31 3.93 -7.15
C ILE A 173 -1.14 2.98 -7.37
N PRO A 174 -0.55 2.89 -8.58
CA PRO A 174 0.63 2.07 -8.81
C PRO A 174 1.82 2.68 -8.07
N PHE A 175 2.78 1.86 -7.71
CA PHE A 175 3.97 2.33 -6.99
C PHE A 175 4.71 3.47 -7.70
N THR A 176 4.66 3.53 -9.02
CA THR A 176 5.27 4.59 -9.84
C THR A 176 4.67 5.97 -9.59
N LEU A 177 3.41 6.03 -9.20
CA LEU A 177 2.67 7.25 -8.84
C LEU A 177 2.47 7.37 -7.31
N GLY A 178 3.03 6.42 -6.55
CA GLY A 178 3.08 6.39 -5.08
C GLY A 178 4.47 6.71 -4.56
N TYR A 179 5.03 5.84 -3.72
CA TYR A 179 6.35 6.02 -3.10
C TYR A 179 7.51 5.42 -3.90
N GLY A 180 7.25 4.81 -5.06
CA GLY A 180 8.27 4.38 -6.00
C GLY A 180 8.95 3.06 -5.64
N LYS A 181 10.19 2.94 -6.15
CA LYS A 181 10.99 1.71 -6.11
C LYS A 181 11.92 1.62 -4.91
N THR A 182 11.90 2.61 -4.02
CA THR A 182 12.80 2.70 -2.88
C THR A 182 12.01 2.86 -1.60
N LYS A 183 12.31 2.04 -0.60
CA LYS A 183 11.70 2.19 0.73
C LYS A 183 12.13 3.52 1.35
N GLN A 184 11.17 4.32 1.78
CA GLN A 184 11.45 5.55 2.50
C GLN A 184 11.93 5.23 3.92
N THR A 185 12.93 5.96 4.41
CA THR A 185 13.45 5.79 5.77
C THR A 185 12.34 6.03 6.78
N GLY A 186 12.18 5.10 7.73
CA GLY A 186 11.14 5.19 8.77
C GLY A 186 9.72 4.84 8.32
N SER A 187 9.51 4.50 7.04
CA SER A 187 8.21 4.09 6.52
C SER A 187 7.93 2.61 6.76
N SER A 188 6.68 2.28 7.08
CA SER A 188 6.17 0.91 7.08
C SER A 188 5.83 0.38 5.68
N ILE A 189 5.88 1.25 4.65
CA ILE A 189 5.56 0.91 3.27
C ILE A 189 6.82 0.36 2.58
N PRO A 190 6.82 -0.89 2.12
CA PRO A 190 7.92 -1.44 1.34
C PRO A 190 8.09 -0.73 -0.01
N ALA A 191 9.28 -0.85 -0.60
CA ALA A 191 9.50 -0.46 -1.99
C ALA A 191 8.54 -1.22 -2.93
N TYR A 192 8.20 -0.62 -4.07
CA TYR A 192 7.29 -1.19 -5.09
C TYR A 192 5.85 -1.43 -4.60
N SER A 193 5.40 -0.77 -3.52
CA SER A 193 4.05 -0.94 -3.01
C SER A 193 3.03 -0.14 -3.82
N ASN A 194 2.06 -0.83 -4.41
CA ASN A 194 0.83 -0.19 -4.85
C ASN A 194 0.01 0.20 -3.62
N LEU A 195 -0.70 1.31 -3.72
CA LEU A 195 -1.47 1.87 -2.61
C LEU A 195 -2.96 1.80 -2.94
N ILE A 196 -3.76 1.48 -1.94
CA ILE A 196 -5.22 1.41 -2.04
C ILE A 196 -5.79 2.38 -1.00
N PHE A 197 -6.56 3.36 -1.45
CA PHE A 197 -7.18 4.33 -0.56
C PHE A 197 -8.70 4.26 -0.63
N ASP A 198 -9.36 4.12 0.53
CA ASP A 198 -10.73 4.57 0.71
C ASP A 198 -10.67 6.10 0.92
N LEU A 199 -11.22 6.87 0.00
CA LEU A 199 -11.04 8.32 -0.05
C LEU A 199 -12.37 9.04 -0.18
N ARG A 200 -12.65 9.96 0.76
CA ARG A 200 -13.87 10.78 0.80
C ARG A 200 -13.52 12.25 0.74
N MET A 201 -14.01 12.94 -0.28
CA MET A 201 -13.78 14.37 -0.47
C MET A 201 -14.81 15.17 0.32
N VAL A 202 -14.35 15.99 1.26
CA VAL A 202 -15.20 16.92 2.02
C VAL A 202 -15.29 18.27 1.31
N GLY A 203 -14.19 18.74 0.73
CA GLY A 203 -14.20 20.01 -0.01
C GLY A 203 -12.81 20.54 -0.35
N VAL A 204 -12.80 21.62 -1.10
CA VAL A 204 -11.59 22.37 -1.48
C VAL A 204 -11.37 23.52 -0.51
N CYS A 205 -10.12 23.74 -0.10
CA CYS A 205 -9.68 24.88 0.71
C CYS A 205 -8.78 25.77 -0.17
N ARG A 206 -9.18 27.01 -0.34
CA ARG A 206 -8.43 28.06 -1.07
C ARG A 206 -7.90 29.12 -0.12
#